data_e5d553b3231e8d6f6584f7bb0ce8a187
#
_entry.id   e5d553b3231e8d6f6584f7bb0ce8a187
#
_cell.length_a   1.000
_cell.length_b   1.000
_cell.length_c   1.000
_cell.angle_alpha   90.00
_cell.angle_beta   90.00
_cell.angle_gamma   90.00
#
_symmetry.space_group_name_H-M   'P 1'
#
loop_
_entity.id
_entity.type
_entity.pdbx_description
1 polymer ?
#
loop_
_entity_poly.entity_id
_entity_poly.type
_entity_poly.pdbx_seq_one_letter_code
_entity_poly.pdbx_strand_id
1 'polypeptide(L)'
;MPIRGSGSNHAPDVPGYTLRDYGSRVGVFRIMDVLEQFNIRASVLLNAEVCQHHPAIIEEGNKREWEWLGHGMTNSISMLDYPVEEELDIIRKVKQIVTSATGKAPKGWLGPGLGETFNTPDHLAAEGFEYVCDWGCDEQPVPMRVKSGRMIVVPYELGVNDIRVFIRENHTPEEYYRMVCDHFDTLYRDSATGGRVLCLPLHPFVIGLPYRIKYLEKALDYICSHDGVWRTTGWEIADWYYRHYYEDPGRYEG
;
A
#
# COMPACT_ATOMS: atom_id res chain seq x y z
N MET A 1 -1.01 9.82 -13.76
CA MET A 1 -0.65 9.08 -14.99
C MET A 1 -1.92 8.80 -15.77
N PRO A 2 -1.98 9.06 -17.07
CA PRO A 2 -3.03 8.47 -17.89
C PRO A 2 -2.90 6.95 -17.79
N ILE A 3 -4.00 6.25 -17.53
CA ILE A 3 -4.00 4.79 -17.65
C ILE A 3 -3.61 4.50 -19.08
N ARG A 4 -2.44 3.89 -19.31
CA ARG A 4 -2.07 3.40 -20.65
C ARG A 4 -3.16 2.44 -21.08
N GLY A 5 -3.99 2.86 -22.03
CA GLY A 5 -5.17 2.11 -22.49
C GLY A 5 -6.48 2.91 -22.53
N SER A 6 -6.59 4.06 -21.85
CA SER A 6 -7.78 4.93 -21.97
C SER A 6 -7.78 5.81 -23.24
N GLY A 7 -6.84 5.60 -24.15
CA GLY A 7 -6.94 6.03 -25.54
C GLY A 7 -6.91 7.54 -25.85
N SER A 8 -6.84 8.39 -24.86
CA SER A 8 -6.89 9.83 -25.06
C SER A 8 -5.56 10.49 -24.71
N ASN A 9 -4.77 10.80 -25.74
CA ASN A 9 -3.65 11.77 -25.63
C ASN A 9 -4.17 13.23 -25.60
N HIS A 10 -5.48 13.42 -25.41
CA HIS A 10 -6.12 14.73 -25.42
C HIS A 10 -6.36 15.24 -24.00
N ALA A 11 -6.07 16.50 -23.76
CA ALA A 11 -6.49 17.21 -22.56
C ALA A 11 -7.85 17.91 -22.84
N PRO A 12 -8.84 17.78 -21.93
CA PRO A 12 -8.81 16.99 -20.71
C PRO A 12 -9.07 15.49 -20.91
N ASP A 13 -8.35 14.63 -20.18
CA ASP A 13 -8.64 13.18 -20.10
C ASP A 13 -9.83 12.92 -19.17
N VAL A 14 -11.03 13.18 -19.65
CA VAL A 14 -12.28 13.03 -18.86
C VAL A 14 -12.48 11.59 -18.38
N PRO A 15 -12.33 10.53 -19.19
CA PRO A 15 -12.48 9.16 -18.73
C PRO A 15 -11.49 8.77 -17.63
N GLY A 16 -10.21 9.10 -17.78
CA GLY A 16 -9.18 8.80 -16.78
C GLY A 16 -9.39 9.57 -15.47
N TYR A 17 -9.79 10.83 -15.56
CA TYR A 17 -10.12 11.64 -14.38
C TYR A 17 -11.36 11.09 -13.65
N THR A 18 -12.47 10.89 -14.35
CA THR A 18 -13.73 10.49 -13.73
C THR A 18 -13.65 9.08 -13.11
N LEU A 19 -12.87 8.19 -13.69
CA LEU A 19 -12.66 6.86 -13.11
C LEU A 19 -11.94 6.95 -11.76
N ARG A 20 -10.90 7.79 -11.67
CA ARG A 20 -10.17 8.00 -10.40
C ARG A 20 -11.02 8.74 -9.38
N ASP A 21 -11.75 9.76 -9.81
CA ASP A 21 -12.68 10.52 -8.95
C ASP A 21 -13.78 9.59 -8.40
N TYR A 22 -14.30 8.67 -9.22
CA TYR A 22 -15.22 7.62 -8.75
C TYR A 22 -14.58 6.78 -7.63
N GLY A 23 -13.31 6.43 -7.76
CA GLY A 23 -12.57 5.72 -6.72
C GLY A 23 -12.58 6.45 -5.39
N SER A 24 -12.29 7.76 -5.41
CA SER A 24 -12.25 8.60 -4.21
C SER A 24 -13.63 8.93 -3.64
N ARG A 25 -14.67 8.96 -4.47
CA ARG A 25 -16.04 9.35 -4.06
C ARG A 25 -16.94 8.18 -3.68
N VAL A 26 -16.71 7.01 -4.25
CA VAL A 26 -17.57 5.83 -4.09
C VAL A 26 -16.77 4.58 -3.76
N GLY A 27 -15.74 4.27 -4.56
CA GLY A 27 -15.02 3.01 -4.47
C GLY A 27 -14.34 2.79 -3.12
N VAL A 28 -13.73 3.83 -2.55
CA VAL A 28 -13.04 3.75 -1.25
C VAL A 28 -14.01 3.42 -0.12
N PHE A 29 -15.19 4.04 -0.09
CA PHE A 29 -16.19 3.77 0.95
C PHE A 29 -16.74 2.35 0.85
N ARG A 30 -16.92 1.84 -0.37
CA ARG A 30 -17.31 0.43 -0.57
C ARG A 30 -16.23 -0.55 -0.11
N ILE A 31 -14.95 -0.21 -0.27
CA ILE A 31 -13.85 -1.00 0.30
C ILE A 31 -13.88 -0.91 1.83
N MET A 32 -14.13 0.27 2.40
CA MET A 32 -14.29 0.45 3.85
C MET A 32 -15.35 -0.50 4.41
N ASP A 33 -16.53 -0.53 3.79
CA ASP A 33 -17.63 -1.39 4.21
C ASP A 33 -17.26 -2.88 4.18
N VAL A 34 -16.55 -3.32 3.13
CA VAL A 34 -16.10 -4.71 3.02
C VAL A 34 -15.05 -5.04 4.06
N LEU A 35 -14.01 -4.20 4.25
CA LEU A 35 -12.97 -4.46 5.25
C LEU A 35 -13.52 -4.49 6.68
N GLU A 36 -14.51 -3.64 6.97
CA GLU A 36 -15.18 -3.59 8.28
C GLU A 36 -15.92 -4.90 8.61
N GLN A 37 -16.56 -5.56 7.62
CA GLN A 37 -17.22 -6.84 7.79
C GLN A 37 -16.26 -7.93 8.30
N PHE A 38 -14.99 -7.86 7.88
CA PHE A 38 -13.96 -8.82 8.28
C PHE A 38 -13.07 -8.31 9.42
N ASN A 39 -13.40 -7.15 10.00
CA ASN A 39 -12.60 -6.52 11.05
C ASN A 39 -11.13 -6.31 10.64
N ILE A 40 -10.91 -5.81 9.42
CA ILE A 40 -9.61 -5.52 8.81
C ILE A 40 -9.38 -4.01 8.79
N ARG A 41 -8.22 -3.57 9.32
CA ARG A 41 -7.73 -2.21 9.19
C ARG A 41 -6.79 -2.13 7.98
N ALA A 42 -6.97 -1.11 7.15
CA ALA A 42 -6.11 -0.90 6.00
C ALA A 42 -4.84 -0.12 6.36
N SER A 43 -3.74 -0.45 5.67
CA SER A 43 -2.57 0.41 5.54
C SER A 43 -2.72 1.21 4.24
N VAL A 44 -2.99 2.51 4.36
CA VAL A 44 -3.35 3.36 3.23
C VAL A 44 -2.15 4.11 2.70
N LEU A 45 -1.83 3.90 1.44
CA LEU A 45 -0.84 4.64 0.68
C LEU A 45 -1.44 6.00 0.30
N LEU A 46 -1.19 7.02 1.15
CA LEU A 46 -1.90 8.29 1.08
C LEU A 46 -1.09 9.37 0.36
N ASN A 47 -1.57 9.77 -0.82
CA ASN A 47 -1.06 10.98 -1.46
C ASN A 47 -1.44 12.23 -0.66
N ALA A 48 -0.50 13.18 -0.52
CA ALA A 48 -0.73 14.40 0.24
C ALA A 48 -1.90 15.23 -0.32
N GLU A 49 -2.12 15.25 -1.63
CA GLU A 49 -3.24 15.97 -2.26
C GLU A 49 -4.62 15.39 -1.88
N VAL A 50 -4.72 14.10 -1.59
CA VAL A 50 -5.98 13.48 -1.13
C VAL A 50 -6.43 14.10 0.19
N CYS A 51 -5.50 14.44 1.08
CA CYS A 51 -5.81 15.10 2.34
C CYS A 51 -6.58 16.42 2.16
N GLN A 52 -6.27 17.15 1.09
CA GLN A 52 -6.89 18.45 0.80
C GLN A 52 -8.22 18.32 0.05
N HIS A 53 -8.29 17.38 -0.88
CA HIS A 53 -9.43 17.27 -1.81
C HIS A 53 -10.50 16.29 -1.33
N HIS A 54 -10.16 15.34 -0.46
CA HIS A 54 -11.06 14.28 -0.01
C HIS A 54 -11.00 14.07 1.53
N PRO A 55 -11.25 15.10 2.36
CA PRO A 55 -11.11 14.99 3.83
C PRO A 55 -12.01 13.91 4.44
N ALA A 56 -13.15 13.61 3.82
CA ALA A 56 -14.04 12.54 4.30
C ALA A 56 -13.37 11.16 4.30
N ILE A 57 -12.42 10.89 3.40
CA ILE A 57 -11.65 9.63 3.40
C ILE A 57 -10.82 9.55 4.66
N ILE A 58 -10.17 10.66 5.05
CA ILE A 58 -9.33 10.72 6.25
C ILE A 58 -10.19 10.54 7.50
N GLU A 59 -11.31 11.24 7.58
CA GLU A 59 -12.24 11.15 8.70
C GLU A 59 -12.74 9.70 8.91
N GLU A 60 -13.22 9.07 7.84
CA GLU A 60 -13.74 7.70 7.89
C GLU A 60 -12.65 6.65 8.14
N GLY A 61 -11.45 6.83 7.59
CA GLY A 61 -10.31 5.96 7.87
C GLY A 61 -9.83 6.09 9.32
N ASN A 62 -9.81 7.31 9.88
CA ASN A 62 -9.46 7.54 11.28
C ASN A 62 -10.47 6.88 12.25
N LYS A 63 -11.78 6.91 11.95
CA LYS A 63 -12.80 6.20 12.74
C LYS A 63 -12.59 4.69 12.77
N ARG A 64 -12.01 4.14 11.70
CA ARG A 64 -11.67 2.71 11.53
C ARG A 64 -10.26 2.35 11.99
N GLU A 65 -9.55 3.30 12.58
CA GLU A 65 -8.16 3.15 13.04
C GLU A 65 -7.19 2.69 11.95
N TRP A 66 -7.43 3.14 10.71
CA TRP A 66 -6.56 2.83 9.58
C TRP A 66 -5.18 3.45 9.77
N GLU A 67 -4.20 2.78 9.21
CA GLU A 67 -2.84 3.29 9.12
C GLU A 67 -2.67 4.16 7.88
N TRP A 68 -1.88 5.23 8.01
CA TRP A 68 -1.57 6.16 6.93
C TRP A 68 -0.08 6.12 6.62
N LEU A 69 0.27 5.71 5.39
CA LEU A 69 1.63 5.76 4.85
C LEU A 69 1.80 6.98 3.96
N GLY A 70 3.04 7.45 3.83
CA GLY A 70 3.38 8.44 2.81
C GLY A 70 3.38 7.82 1.41
N HIS A 71 2.82 8.54 0.42
CA HIS A 71 2.76 8.08 -0.97
C HIS A 71 2.94 9.25 -1.96
N GLY A 72 3.96 10.07 -1.74
CA GLY A 72 4.21 11.25 -2.55
C GLY A 72 3.11 12.31 -2.50
N MET A 73 3.25 13.34 -3.31
CA MET A 73 2.23 14.39 -3.41
C MET A 73 1.00 13.90 -4.16
N THR A 74 1.21 13.19 -5.27
CA THR A 74 0.17 12.69 -6.19
C THR A 74 0.69 11.46 -6.94
N ASN A 75 -0.20 10.61 -7.44
CA ASN A 75 0.16 9.49 -8.30
C ASN A 75 0.51 9.90 -9.76
N SER A 76 0.38 11.17 -10.08
CA SER A 76 0.71 11.69 -11.41
C SER A 76 2.19 12.00 -11.60
N ILE A 77 2.94 12.13 -10.50
CA ILE A 77 4.36 12.48 -10.47
C ILE A 77 5.09 11.42 -9.64
N SER A 78 6.05 10.72 -10.25
CA SER A 78 6.92 9.77 -9.55
C SER A 78 7.97 10.54 -8.73
N MET A 79 8.53 9.90 -7.70
CA MET A 79 9.70 10.46 -6.99
C MET A 79 10.90 10.67 -7.93
N LEU A 80 10.98 9.88 -8.99
CA LEU A 80 12.02 9.98 -10.03
C LEU A 80 11.85 11.19 -10.98
N ASP A 81 10.69 11.83 -10.97
CA ASP A 81 10.40 12.99 -11.82
C ASP A 81 10.81 14.33 -11.15
N TYR A 82 11.14 14.31 -9.85
CA TYR A 82 11.63 15.46 -9.13
C TYR A 82 13.16 15.62 -9.28
N PRO A 83 13.70 16.86 -9.28
CA PRO A 83 15.12 17.07 -9.10
C PRO A 83 15.62 16.38 -7.82
N VAL A 84 16.79 15.76 -7.89
CA VAL A 84 17.35 14.97 -6.76
C VAL A 84 17.50 15.82 -5.49
N GLU A 85 17.82 17.10 -5.64
CA GLU A 85 17.95 18.07 -4.55
C GLU A 85 16.62 18.44 -3.88
N GLU A 86 15.48 18.23 -4.54
CA GLU A 86 14.15 18.53 -4.02
C GLU A 86 13.51 17.31 -3.31
N GLU A 87 14.02 16.10 -3.50
CA GLU A 87 13.42 14.87 -3.01
C GLU A 87 13.16 14.90 -1.50
N LEU A 88 14.15 15.32 -0.72
CA LEU A 88 14.02 15.41 0.74
C LEU A 88 12.93 16.38 1.17
N ASP A 89 12.82 17.51 0.50
CA ASP A 89 11.79 18.52 0.81
C ASP A 89 10.39 18.03 0.43
N ILE A 90 10.26 17.26 -0.64
CA ILE A 90 9.00 16.61 -1.01
C ILE A 90 8.60 15.56 0.06
N ILE A 91 9.53 14.73 0.53
CA ILE A 91 9.27 13.76 1.60
C ILE A 91 8.80 14.47 2.88
N ARG A 92 9.47 15.53 3.29
CA ARG A 92 9.10 16.37 4.45
C ARG A 92 7.71 16.96 4.29
N LYS A 93 7.42 17.51 3.13
CA LYS A 93 6.12 18.12 2.81
C LYS A 93 4.99 17.09 2.87
N VAL A 94 5.19 15.91 2.30
CA VAL A 94 4.23 14.81 2.37
C VAL A 94 3.98 14.42 3.83
N LYS A 95 5.05 14.17 4.61
CA LYS A 95 4.97 13.84 6.03
C LYS A 95 4.18 14.89 6.81
N GLN A 96 4.49 16.18 6.61
CA GLN A 96 3.81 17.28 7.29
C GLN A 96 2.30 17.32 6.96
N ILE A 97 1.95 17.22 5.68
CA ILE A 97 0.54 17.28 5.23
C ILE A 97 -0.24 16.09 5.78
N VAL A 98 0.30 14.86 5.63
CA VAL A 98 -0.33 13.65 6.15
C VAL A 98 -0.49 13.74 7.67
N THR A 99 0.55 14.14 8.41
CA THR A 99 0.48 14.31 9.87
C THR A 99 -0.61 15.30 10.27
N SER A 100 -0.66 16.45 9.60
CA SER A 100 -1.64 17.50 9.90
C SER A 100 -3.08 17.05 9.64
N ALA A 101 -3.30 16.29 8.57
CA ALA A 101 -4.62 15.83 8.17
C ALA A 101 -5.12 14.64 9.01
N THR A 102 -4.25 13.70 9.34
CA THR A 102 -4.61 12.45 9.99
C THR A 102 -4.45 12.49 11.51
N GLY A 103 -3.68 13.44 12.03
CA GLY A 103 -3.28 13.51 13.43
C GLY A 103 -2.15 12.55 13.81
N LYS A 104 -1.60 11.79 12.86
CA LYS A 104 -0.55 10.78 13.08
C LYS A 104 0.57 10.93 12.06
N ALA A 105 1.82 10.95 12.50
CA ALA A 105 2.96 10.92 11.59
C ALA A 105 3.06 9.55 10.89
N PRO A 106 3.19 9.50 9.56
CA PRO A 106 3.35 8.24 8.85
C PRO A 106 4.66 7.56 9.25
N LYS A 107 4.61 6.25 9.48
CA LYS A 107 5.77 5.40 9.79
C LYS A 107 6.26 4.63 8.57
N GLY A 108 5.37 4.39 7.62
CA GLY A 108 5.64 3.67 6.39
C GLY A 108 5.60 4.56 5.16
N TRP A 109 6.27 4.10 4.13
CA TRP A 109 6.32 4.73 2.81
C TRP A 109 6.18 3.70 1.69
N LEU A 110 5.51 4.10 0.63
CA LEU A 110 5.61 3.49 -0.69
C LEU A 110 5.60 4.62 -1.72
N GLY A 111 6.62 4.69 -2.57
CA GLY A 111 6.72 5.72 -3.61
C GLY A 111 5.68 5.54 -4.71
N PRO A 112 5.14 6.63 -5.32
CA PRO A 112 4.26 6.52 -6.46
C PRO A 112 4.88 5.69 -7.59
N GLY A 113 4.22 4.58 -7.94
CA GLY A 113 4.73 3.63 -8.94
C GLY A 113 5.95 2.83 -8.50
N LEU A 114 6.21 2.68 -7.20
CA LEU A 114 7.39 2.08 -6.58
C LEU A 114 8.70 2.79 -7.02
N GLY A 115 8.60 4.09 -7.27
CA GLY A 115 9.74 4.90 -7.73
C GLY A 115 10.57 5.40 -6.56
N GLU A 116 11.86 5.05 -6.54
CA GLU A 116 12.85 5.54 -5.58
C GLU A 116 14.13 5.97 -6.27
N THR A 117 14.82 6.97 -5.73
CA THR A 117 16.22 7.24 -6.03
C THR A 117 17.14 6.44 -5.11
N PHE A 118 18.43 6.45 -5.35
CA PHE A 118 19.41 5.86 -4.43
C PHE A 118 19.44 6.53 -3.05
N ASN A 119 18.88 7.74 -2.91
CA ASN A 119 18.85 8.49 -1.67
C ASN A 119 17.54 8.32 -0.89
N THR A 120 16.46 7.86 -1.54
CA THR A 120 15.12 7.75 -0.93
C THR A 120 15.13 7.03 0.41
N PRO A 121 15.73 5.84 0.57
CA PRO A 121 15.73 5.14 1.86
C PRO A 121 16.43 5.93 2.97
N ASP A 122 17.56 6.58 2.65
CA ASP A 122 18.31 7.41 3.60
C ASP A 122 17.51 8.65 4.03
N HIS A 123 16.84 9.31 3.08
CA HIS A 123 15.98 10.47 3.36
C HIS A 123 14.78 10.08 4.22
N LEU A 124 14.13 8.97 3.91
CA LEU A 124 13.01 8.45 4.69
C LEU A 124 13.42 8.12 6.12
N ALA A 125 14.53 7.40 6.30
CA ALA A 125 15.04 7.06 7.62
C ALA A 125 15.41 8.31 8.44
N ALA A 126 16.07 9.29 7.82
CA ALA A 126 16.42 10.57 8.46
C ALA A 126 15.18 11.36 8.89
N GLU A 127 14.08 11.25 8.16
CA GLU A 127 12.79 11.86 8.49
C GLU A 127 11.94 11.02 9.44
N GLY A 128 12.43 9.87 9.92
CA GLY A 128 11.78 9.03 10.92
C GLY A 128 10.68 8.13 10.37
N PHE A 129 10.70 7.83 9.08
CA PHE A 129 10.02 6.66 8.55
C PHE A 129 10.78 5.40 8.98
N GLU A 130 10.08 4.34 9.25
CA GLU A 130 10.67 3.14 9.83
C GLU A 130 10.52 1.91 8.92
N TYR A 131 9.67 1.98 7.90
CA TYR A 131 9.59 0.94 6.89
C TYR A 131 9.18 1.48 5.52
N VAL A 132 9.59 0.73 4.48
CA VAL A 132 9.23 0.95 3.08
C VAL A 132 8.57 -0.30 2.51
N CYS A 133 7.75 -0.11 1.46
CA CYS A 133 7.07 -1.20 0.76
C CYS A 133 7.47 -1.32 -0.72
N ASP A 134 8.43 -0.51 -1.19
CA ASP A 134 8.78 -0.43 -2.61
C ASP A 134 9.55 -1.66 -3.13
N TRP A 135 10.12 -2.46 -2.23
CA TRP A 135 10.98 -3.60 -2.55
C TRP A 135 10.27 -4.93 -2.32
N GLY A 136 9.73 -5.52 -3.39
CA GLY A 136 9.07 -6.82 -3.33
C GLY A 136 10.07 -7.99 -3.41
N CYS A 137 10.99 -8.08 -2.45
CA CYS A 137 12.12 -9.03 -2.50
C CYS A 137 11.92 -10.28 -1.63
N ASP A 138 10.91 -10.31 -0.76
CA ASP A 138 10.65 -11.41 0.15
C ASP A 138 9.17 -11.46 0.55
N GLU A 139 8.73 -12.55 1.15
CA GLU A 139 7.42 -12.75 1.77
C GLU A 139 7.44 -12.47 3.29
N GLN A 140 8.60 -12.09 3.81
CA GLN A 140 8.85 -11.69 5.20
C GLN A 140 9.50 -10.31 5.23
N PRO A 141 9.35 -9.54 6.32
CA PRO A 141 10.08 -8.29 6.47
C PRO A 141 11.59 -8.54 6.46
N VAL A 142 12.35 -7.67 5.79
CA VAL A 142 13.80 -7.74 5.73
C VAL A 142 14.43 -6.40 6.13
N PRO A 143 15.59 -6.38 6.81
CA PRO A 143 16.25 -5.13 7.16
C PRO A 143 16.83 -4.48 5.92
N MET A 144 16.78 -3.14 5.89
CA MET A 144 17.38 -2.31 4.86
C MET A 144 18.50 -1.46 5.47
N ARG A 145 19.67 -1.46 4.84
CA ARG A 145 20.78 -0.62 5.28
C ARG A 145 20.52 0.85 4.91
N VAL A 146 20.58 1.72 5.91
CA VAL A 146 20.46 3.18 5.77
C VAL A 146 21.61 3.87 6.53
N LYS A 147 21.91 5.14 6.15
CA LYS A 147 22.99 5.91 6.77
C LYS A 147 22.73 6.31 8.22
N SER A 148 21.47 6.48 8.58
CA SER A 148 21.08 6.86 9.94
C SER A 148 19.71 6.26 10.28
N GLY A 149 19.48 6.01 11.59
CA GLY A 149 18.22 5.40 12.02
C GLY A 149 18.14 3.91 11.71
N ARG A 150 16.93 3.43 11.45
CA ARG A 150 16.63 2.04 11.11
C ARG A 150 15.58 1.99 10.01
N MET A 151 15.62 0.97 9.17
CA MET A 151 14.66 0.76 8.09
C MET A 151 14.49 -0.73 7.84
N ILE A 152 13.27 -1.13 7.58
CA ILE A 152 12.96 -2.47 7.05
C ILE A 152 12.09 -2.33 5.80
N VAL A 153 12.07 -3.40 5.01
CA VAL A 153 11.08 -3.59 3.96
C VAL A 153 9.94 -4.43 4.53
N VAL A 154 8.71 -3.96 4.38
CA VAL A 154 7.51 -4.78 4.60
C VAL A 154 7.00 -5.23 3.23
N PRO A 155 6.75 -6.52 3.03
CA PRO A 155 6.38 -7.06 1.73
C PRO A 155 5.17 -6.38 1.10
N TYR A 156 5.30 -6.02 -0.18
CA TYR A 156 4.23 -5.51 -1.04
C TYR A 156 4.11 -6.37 -2.28
N GLU A 157 2.95 -6.96 -2.48
CA GLU A 157 2.76 -7.97 -3.52
C GLU A 157 2.34 -7.35 -4.86
N LEU A 158 3.07 -7.70 -5.92
CA LEU A 158 2.74 -7.24 -7.27
C LEU A 158 1.88 -8.25 -8.05
N GLY A 159 1.97 -9.54 -7.74
CA GLY A 159 1.29 -10.60 -8.47
C GLY A 159 -0.24 -10.53 -8.35
N VAL A 160 -0.73 -10.17 -7.17
CA VAL A 160 -2.17 -10.02 -6.88
C VAL A 160 -2.61 -8.55 -6.75
N ASN A 161 -1.80 -7.63 -7.25
CA ASN A 161 -2.15 -6.20 -7.32
C ASN A 161 -3.29 -5.99 -8.32
N ASP A 162 -4.41 -5.43 -7.86
CA ASP A 162 -5.63 -5.31 -8.66
C ASP A 162 -5.46 -4.48 -9.93
N ILE A 163 -4.62 -3.43 -9.90
CA ILE A 163 -4.33 -2.63 -11.11
C ILE A 163 -3.56 -3.45 -12.14
N ARG A 164 -2.63 -4.30 -11.69
CA ARG A 164 -1.90 -5.20 -12.57
C ARG A 164 -2.83 -6.24 -13.17
N VAL A 165 -3.56 -6.94 -12.33
CA VAL A 165 -4.42 -8.05 -12.73
C VAL A 165 -5.53 -7.56 -13.67
N PHE A 166 -6.25 -6.49 -13.31
CA PHE A 166 -7.41 -6.04 -14.10
C PHE A 166 -7.08 -5.12 -15.27
N ILE A 167 -6.05 -4.26 -15.12
CA ILE A 167 -5.81 -3.19 -16.10
C ILE A 167 -4.67 -3.54 -17.05
N ARG A 168 -3.65 -4.26 -16.58
CA ARG A 168 -2.49 -4.62 -17.43
C ARG A 168 -2.65 -5.99 -18.05
N GLU A 169 -3.14 -6.97 -17.30
CA GLU A 169 -3.23 -8.37 -17.69
C GLU A 169 -4.65 -8.77 -18.14
N ASN A 170 -5.66 -7.91 -17.93
CA ASN A 170 -7.06 -8.08 -18.33
C ASN A 170 -7.74 -9.34 -17.79
N HIS A 171 -7.37 -9.78 -16.60
CA HIS A 171 -8.05 -10.88 -15.94
C HIS A 171 -9.48 -10.53 -15.53
N THR A 172 -10.32 -11.55 -15.45
CA THR A 172 -11.68 -11.45 -14.93
C THR A 172 -11.70 -11.35 -13.41
N PRO A 173 -12.76 -10.81 -12.81
CA PRO A 173 -12.88 -10.80 -11.34
C PRO A 173 -12.87 -12.19 -10.69
N GLU A 174 -13.34 -13.22 -11.38
CA GLU A 174 -13.30 -14.61 -10.91
C GLU A 174 -11.84 -15.14 -10.89
N GLU A 175 -11.06 -14.84 -11.93
CA GLU A 175 -9.63 -15.19 -11.96
C GLU A 175 -8.85 -14.47 -10.85
N TYR A 176 -9.12 -13.18 -10.62
CA TYR A 176 -8.52 -12.46 -9.50
C TYR A 176 -8.78 -13.16 -8.16
N TYR A 177 -10.03 -13.53 -7.90
CA TYR A 177 -10.40 -14.28 -6.70
C TYR A 177 -9.58 -15.57 -6.56
N ARG A 178 -9.47 -16.37 -7.63
CA ARG A 178 -8.67 -17.61 -7.64
C ARG A 178 -7.19 -17.34 -7.40
N MET A 179 -6.62 -16.34 -8.08
CA MET A 179 -5.24 -15.95 -7.87
C MET A 179 -4.95 -15.58 -6.42
N VAL A 180 -5.84 -14.83 -5.78
CA VAL A 180 -5.70 -14.48 -4.35
C VAL A 180 -5.78 -15.72 -3.45
N CYS A 181 -6.71 -16.63 -3.71
CA CYS A 181 -6.82 -17.88 -2.93
C CYS A 181 -5.58 -18.77 -3.10
N ASP A 182 -5.12 -19.00 -4.34
CA ASP A 182 -3.95 -19.83 -4.63
C ASP A 182 -2.67 -19.24 -4.03
N HIS A 183 -2.55 -17.92 -4.06
CA HIS A 183 -1.45 -17.19 -3.43
C HIS A 183 -1.49 -17.35 -1.90
N PHE A 184 -2.66 -17.13 -1.30
CA PHE A 184 -2.86 -17.32 0.13
C PHE A 184 -2.55 -18.75 0.56
N ASP A 185 -3.06 -19.78 -0.15
CA ASP A 185 -2.84 -21.20 0.19
C ASP A 185 -1.35 -21.55 0.26
N THR A 186 -0.57 -21.00 -0.67
CA THR A 186 0.87 -21.21 -0.70
C THR A 186 1.54 -20.56 0.51
N LEU A 187 1.27 -19.29 0.78
CA LEU A 187 1.82 -18.57 1.93
C LEU A 187 1.37 -19.20 3.27
N TYR A 188 0.10 -19.63 3.33
CA TYR A 188 -0.45 -20.29 4.53
C TYR A 188 0.25 -21.61 4.82
N ARG A 189 0.45 -22.45 3.81
CA ARG A 189 1.24 -23.69 3.94
C ARG A 189 2.67 -23.40 4.40
N ASP A 190 3.32 -22.44 3.77
CA ASP A 190 4.73 -22.11 4.03
C ASP A 190 4.91 -21.39 5.37
N SER A 191 3.84 -20.80 5.91
CA SER A 191 3.84 -20.18 7.25
C SER A 191 4.03 -21.18 8.39
N ALA A 192 3.92 -22.48 8.14
CA ALA A 192 4.22 -23.53 9.13
C ALA A 192 5.68 -23.49 9.63
N THR A 193 6.59 -22.91 8.86
CA THR A 193 8.02 -22.79 9.21
C THR A 193 8.44 -21.38 9.64
N GLY A 194 7.57 -20.40 9.47
CA GLY A 194 7.81 -18.99 9.82
C GLY A 194 6.74 -18.12 9.19
N GLY A 195 6.29 -17.08 9.88
CA GLY A 195 5.22 -16.19 9.40
C GLY A 195 5.46 -15.67 7.98
N ARG A 196 4.39 -15.52 7.22
CA ARG A 196 4.39 -14.92 5.88
C ARG A 196 3.45 -13.73 5.86
N VAL A 197 3.77 -12.74 5.03
CA VAL A 197 2.95 -11.55 4.84
C VAL A 197 2.19 -11.68 3.53
N LEU A 198 0.86 -11.68 3.62
CA LEU A 198 -0.01 -11.49 2.47
C LEU A 198 -0.39 -10.01 2.38
N CYS A 199 0.04 -9.33 1.35
CA CYS A 199 -0.39 -7.99 1.00
C CYS A 199 -1.37 -8.07 -0.18
N LEU A 200 -2.52 -7.43 -0.07
CA LEU A 200 -3.48 -7.26 -1.16
C LEU A 200 -3.49 -5.77 -1.56
N PRO A 201 -2.73 -5.36 -2.59
CA PRO A 201 -2.76 -3.99 -3.07
C PRO A 201 -4.06 -3.69 -3.80
N LEU A 202 -4.81 -2.73 -3.28
CA LEU A 202 -6.16 -2.38 -3.74
C LEU A 202 -6.21 -0.92 -4.20
N HIS A 203 -6.82 -0.68 -5.35
CA HIS A 203 -7.06 0.66 -5.86
C HIS A 203 -8.57 0.94 -5.90
N PRO A 204 -9.09 1.97 -5.19
CA PRO A 204 -10.52 2.22 -5.08
C PRO A 204 -11.25 2.33 -6.40
N PHE A 205 -10.61 2.87 -7.43
CA PHE A 205 -11.17 2.99 -8.77
C PHE A 205 -11.10 1.70 -9.60
N VAL A 206 -10.44 0.65 -9.08
CA VAL A 206 -10.31 -0.67 -9.73
C VAL A 206 -11.20 -1.69 -9.04
N ILE A 207 -10.82 -2.12 -7.82
CA ILE A 207 -11.56 -3.15 -7.09
C ILE A 207 -12.89 -2.62 -6.52
N GLY A 208 -12.98 -1.31 -6.23
CA GLY A 208 -14.20 -0.69 -5.69
C GLY A 208 -15.38 -0.59 -6.66
N LEU A 209 -15.23 -1.08 -7.91
CA LEU A 209 -16.34 -1.15 -8.88
C LEU A 209 -17.37 -2.20 -8.47
N PRO A 210 -18.69 -1.97 -8.74
CA PRO A 210 -19.78 -2.85 -8.26
C PRO A 210 -19.64 -4.32 -8.62
N TYR A 211 -19.12 -4.62 -9.80
CA TYR A 211 -19.00 -6.00 -10.29
C TYR A 211 -17.71 -6.69 -9.81
N ARG A 212 -16.73 -5.94 -9.25
CA ARG A 212 -15.46 -6.45 -8.76
C ARG A 212 -15.44 -6.63 -7.25
N ILE A 213 -16.04 -5.71 -6.49
CA ILE A 213 -15.95 -5.68 -5.03
C ILE A 213 -16.40 -6.98 -4.35
N LYS A 214 -17.41 -7.66 -4.89
CA LYS A 214 -17.89 -8.96 -4.36
C LYS A 214 -16.83 -10.06 -4.41
N TYR A 215 -15.81 -9.94 -5.28
CA TYR A 215 -14.73 -10.91 -5.37
C TYR A 215 -13.64 -10.63 -4.35
N LEU A 216 -13.45 -9.37 -3.96
CA LEU A 216 -12.66 -9.03 -2.79
C LEU A 216 -13.34 -9.60 -1.52
N GLU A 217 -14.65 -9.39 -1.36
CA GLU A 217 -15.41 -9.92 -0.24
C GLU A 217 -15.28 -11.45 -0.14
N LYS A 218 -15.44 -12.18 -1.25
CA LYS A 218 -15.23 -13.63 -1.30
C LYS A 218 -13.79 -14.04 -0.94
N ALA A 219 -12.79 -13.31 -1.41
CA ALA A 219 -11.40 -13.61 -1.10
C ALA A 219 -11.10 -13.41 0.39
N LEU A 220 -11.62 -12.33 0.97
CA LEU A 220 -11.46 -12.07 2.40
C LEU A 220 -12.23 -13.07 3.27
N ASP A 221 -13.43 -13.48 2.85
CA ASP A 221 -14.18 -14.54 3.52
C ASP A 221 -13.36 -15.85 3.55
N TYR A 222 -12.79 -16.23 2.42
CA TYR A 222 -11.91 -17.39 2.31
C TYR A 222 -10.70 -17.27 3.24
N ILE A 223 -9.94 -16.19 3.15
CA ILE A 223 -8.73 -15.97 3.96
C ILE A 223 -9.07 -15.96 5.45
N CYS A 224 -10.09 -15.21 5.84
CA CYS A 224 -10.47 -15.05 7.25
C CYS A 224 -11.14 -16.28 7.87
N SER A 225 -11.53 -17.27 7.07
CA SER A 225 -12.04 -18.57 7.55
C SER A 225 -10.93 -19.50 8.08
N HIS A 226 -9.65 -19.17 7.84
CA HIS A 226 -8.52 -19.96 8.29
C HIS A 226 -8.00 -19.47 9.65
N ASP A 227 -7.62 -20.44 10.49
CA ASP A 227 -7.01 -20.16 11.79
C ASP A 227 -5.60 -19.56 11.64
N GLY A 228 -5.17 -18.77 12.64
CA GLY A 228 -3.82 -18.21 12.68
C GLY A 228 -3.55 -17.04 11.70
N VAL A 229 -4.57 -16.55 11.02
CA VAL A 229 -4.47 -15.36 10.18
C VAL A 229 -4.50 -14.10 11.06
N TRP A 230 -3.37 -13.40 11.09
CA TRP A 230 -3.27 -12.12 11.79
C TRP A 230 -3.68 -10.96 10.86
N ARG A 231 -4.88 -10.44 11.07
CA ARG A 231 -5.40 -9.25 10.35
C ARG A 231 -4.80 -7.99 10.94
N THR A 232 -3.81 -7.44 10.27
CA THR A 232 -2.93 -6.43 10.82
C THR A 232 -2.58 -5.34 9.81
N THR A 233 -1.87 -4.31 10.25
CA THR A 233 -1.35 -3.22 9.41
C THR A 233 0.15 -3.36 9.17
N GLY A 234 0.67 -2.63 8.17
CA GLY A 234 2.10 -2.62 7.87
C GLY A 234 2.96 -2.19 9.06
N TRP A 235 2.48 -1.18 9.81
CA TRP A 235 3.20 -0.73 11.01
C TRP A 235 3.23 -1.79 12.11
N GLU A 236 2.15 -2.52 12.33
CA GLU A 236 2.13 -3.57 13.34
C GLU A 236 3.08 -4.73 12.98
N ILE A 237 3.19 -5.05 11.68
CA ILE A 237 4.20 -6.00 11.19
C ILE A 237 5.61 -5.46 11.44
N ALA A 238 5.86 -4.20 11.08
CA ALA A 238 7.14 -3.56 11.26
C ALA A 238 7.55 -3.49 12.73
N ASP A 239 6.66 -3.04 13.61
CA ASP A 239 6.88 -2.95 15.05
C ASP A 239 7.16 -4.32 15.67
N TRP A 240 6.39 -5.35 15.25
CA TRP A 240 6.63 -6.72 15.69
C TRP A 240 8.01 -7.24 15.26
N TYR A 241 8.39 -6.99 13.99
CA TYR A 241 9.69 -7.36 13.47
C TYR A 241 10.83 -6.68 14.23
N TYR A 242 10.71 -5.37 14.49
CA TYR A 242 11.70 -4.62 15.27
C TYR A 242 11.89 -5.17 16.68
N ARG A 243 10.83 -5.60 17.34
CA ARG A 243 10.89 -6.13 18.71
C ARG A 243 11.50 -7.52 18.80
N HIS A 244 11.39 -8.34 17.74
CA HIS A 244 11.72 -9.76 17.84
C HIS A 244 12.90 -10.19 17.01
N TYR A 245 13.26 -9.45 15.97
CA TYR A 245 14.25 -9.89 14.98
C TYR A 245 15.31 -8.86 14.60
N TYR A 246 15.01 -7.57 14.68
CA TYR A 246 15.90 -6.52 14.14
C TYR A 246 17.22 -6.39 14.92
N GLU A 247 17.23 -6.66 16.21
CA GLU A 247 18.40 -6.48 17.09
C GLU A 247 19.36 -7.69 17.10
N ASP A 248 19.15 -8.71 16.26
CA ASP A 248 20.06 -9.83 16.09
C ASP A 248 21.01 -9.62 14.90
N PRO A 249 22.15 -8.92 15.07
CA PRO A 249 23.09 -8.64 13.99
C PRO A 249 23.79 -9.90 13.44
N GLY A 250 23.74 -11.04 14.13
CA GLY A 250 24.36 -12.29 13.71
C GLY A 250 23.57 -13.05 12.64
N ARG A 251 22.34 -12.66 12.33
CA ARG A 251 21.47 -13.39 11.39
C ARG A 251 21.77 -13.10 9.92
N TYR A 252 22.52 -12.04 9.62
CA TYR A 252 22.74 -11.53 8.25
C TYR A 252 24.20 -11.49 7.82
N GLU A 253 25.10 -12.14 8.56
CA GLU A 253 26.47 -12.40 8.14
C GLU A 253 26.52 -13.76 7.41
N GLY A 254 25.95 -13.81 6.20
CA GLY A 254 25.96 -14.97 5.32
C GLY A 254 26.35 -14.57 3.90
#